data_db823597fe28c12a382f4d4d4858bdb1
#
_entry.id   db823597fe28c12a382f4d4d4858bdb1
#
_cell.length_a   1.000
_cell.length_b   1.000
_cell.length_c   1.000
_cell.angle_alpha   90.00
_cell.angle_beta   90.00
_cell.angle_gamma   90.00
#
_symmetry.space_group_name_H-M   'P 1'
#
loop_
_entity.id
_entity.type
_entity.pdbx_description
1 polymer ?
#
loop_
_entity_poly.entity_id
_entity_poly.type
_entity_poly.pdbx_seq_one_letter_code
_entity_poly.pdbx_strand_id
1 'polypeptide(L)'
;TGNLQSEIQRVNQTRSHLMLLSERGCGSEDLAKYIYFTSERRKRPLALIDCGKINTKGWNYLVSNLNSPLYALQNTIVFYRADTLKSTQQQELQSALSDLQLCARCRIVFTCETAQDGSCPPACQDLIERCSCAIVRIPPLRECRQRIAQFVNLYLSRLKLNTGSDVCEIEPEALACLQEFS
;
A
#
# COMPACT_ATOMS: atom_id res chain seq x y z
N THR A 1 7.61 7.39 15.73
CA THR A 1 6.78 6.15 15.81
C THR A 1 5.37 6.44 16.31
N GLY A 2 5.20 7.27 17.32
CA GLY A 2 3.87 7.63 17.87
C GLY A 2 2.99 8.37 16.86
N ASN A 3 3.56 9.15 15.97
CA ASN A 3 2.81 9.93 14.98
C ASN A 3 2.15 9.04 13.90
N LEU A 4 2.88 8.08 13.32
CA LEU A 4 2.32 7.21 12.27
C LEU A 4 1.20 6.31 12.81
N GLN A 5 1.35 5.76 14.01
CA GLN A 5 0.34 4.89 14.61
C GLN A 5 -0.95 5.66 14.96
N SER A 6 -0.83 6.86 15.51
CA SER A 6 -1.98 7.73 15.77
C SER A 6 -2.65 8.21 14.48
N GLU A 7 -1.88 8.46 13.43
CA GLU A 7 -2.39 8.80 12.11
C GLU A 7 -3.20 7.64 11.49
N ILE A 8 -2.68 6.40 11.59
CA ILE A 8 -3.41 5.20 11.15
C ILE A 8 -4.71 5.02 11.93
N GLN A 9 -4.70 5.20 13.23
CA GLN A 9 -5.92 5.13 14.04
C GLN A 9 -6.95 6.17 13.58
N ARG A 10 -6.53 7.40 13.38
CA ARG A 10 -7.39 8.49 12.89
C ARG A 10 -8.01 8.17 11.54
N VAL A 11 -7.22 7.72 10.55
CA VAL A 11 -7.73 7.40 9.21
C VAL A 11 -8.63 6.16 9.20
N ASN A 12 -8.45 5.25 10.14
CA ASN A 12 -9.36 4.12 10.32
C ASN A 12 -10.71 4.53 10.93
N GLN A 13 -10.71 5.48 11.85
CA GLN A 13 -11.94 6.05 12.42
C GLN A 13 -12.75 6.85 11.39
N THR A 14 -12.09 7.66 10.58
CA THR A 14 -12.75 8.48 9.55
C THR A 14 -13.16 7.69 8.32
N ARG A 15 -12.72 6.43 8.19
CA ARG A 15 -12.98 5.57 7.01
C ARG A 15 -12.57 6.19 5.68
N SER A 16 -11.66 7.16 5.70
CA SER A 16 -11.18 7.85 4.53
C SER A 16 -10.53 6.90 3.53
N HIS A 17 -10.60 7.25 2.24
CA HIS A 17 -9.71 6.68 1.24
C HIS A 17 -8.29 7.15 1.53
N LEU A 18 -7.30 6.36 1.17
CA LEU A 18 -5.91 6.61 1.56
C LEU A 18 -4.98 6.60 0.37
N MET A 19 -4.00 7.48 0.41
CA MET A 19 -2.79 7.43 -0.39
C MET A 19 -1.60 7.27 0.55
N LEU A 20 -0.94 6.11 0.50
CA LEU A 20 0.28 5.83 1.25
C LEU A 20 1.48 6.22 0.39
N LEU A 21 2.20 7.23 0.80
CA LEU A 21 3.40 7.71 0.14
C LEU A 21 4.64 7.21 0.86
N SER A 22 5.53 6.54 0.14
CA SER A 22 6.77 6.02 0.71
C SER A 22 7.87 5.93 -0.33
N GLU A 23 9.09 5.96 0.12
CA GLU A 23 10.21 5.49 -0.69
C GLU A 23 10.15 3.97 -0.86
N ARG A 24 10.88 3.47 -1.83
CA ARG A 24 10.98 2.03 -2.10
C ARG A 24 11.49 1.27 -0.87
N GLY A 25 10.87 0.14 -0.58
CA GLY A 25 11.31 -0.72 0.53
C GLY A 25 10.82 -0.32 1.92
N CYS A 26 10.05 0.77 2.07
CA CYS A 26 9.56 1.23 3.37
C CYS A 26 8.34 0.47 3.93
N GLY A 27 7.92 -0.63 3.28
CA GLY A 27 6.86 -1.50 3.80
C GLY A 27 5.43 -0.97 3.60
N SER A 28 5.19 -0.17 2.56
CA SER A 28 3.85 0.37 2.27
C SER A 28 2.80 -0.73 2.02
N GLU A 29 3.22 -1.86 1.44
CA GLU A 29 2.34 -3.01 1.21
C GLU A 29 1.85 -3.63 2.53
N ASP A 30 2.77 -3.85 3.47
CA ASP A 30 2.43 -4.42 4.78
C ASP A 30 1.61 -3.44 5.61
N LEU A 31 1.89 -2.15 5.47
CA LEU A 31 1.10 -1.12 6.13
C LEU A 31 -0.33 -1.05 5.60
N ALA A 32 -0.53 -1.18 4.29
CA ALA A 32 -1.87 -1.23 3.70
C ALA A 32 -2.69 -2.41 4.24
N LYS A 33 -2.06 -3.59 4.35
CA LYS A 33 -2.67 -4.77 4.99
C LYS A 33 -2.98 -4.53 6.46
N TYR A 34 -2.04 -3.96 7.21
CA TYR A 34 -2.24 -3.62 8.62
C TYR A 34 -3.41 -2.66 8.83
N ILE A 35 -3.52 -1.62 8.01
CA ILE A 35 -4.64 -0.67 8.03
C ILE A 35 -5.98 -1.39 7.83
N TYR A 36 -6.05 -2.33 6.88
CA TYR A 36 -7.26 -3.13 6.68
C TYR A 36 -7.58 -4.00 7.90
N PHE A 37 -6.61 -4.77 8.41
CA PHE A 37 -6.86 -5.70 9.53
C PHE A 37 -7.20 -4.99 10.85
N THR A 38 -6.76 -3.75 11.03
CA THR A 38 -7.07 -2.94 12.21
C THR A 38 -8.33 -2.08 12.05
N SER A 39 -8.94 -2.08 10.86
CA SER A 39 -10.17 -1.35 10.58
C SER A 39 -11.42 -2.15 10.96
N GLU A 40 -12.54 -1.47 11.09
CA GLU A 40 -13.85 -2.10 11.26
C GLU A 40 -14.24 -2.99 10.05
N ARG A 41 -13.65 -2.74 8.88
CA ARG A 41 -13.92 -3.48 7.64
C ARG A 41 -13.14 -4.80 7.52
N ARG A 42 -12.37 -5.20 8.51
CA ARG A 42 -11.58 -6.46 8.50
C ARG A 42 -12.40 -7.74 8.25
N LYS A 43 -13.72 -7.67 8.40
CA LYS A 43 -14.65 -8.78 8.10
C LYS A 43 -15.23 -8.71 6.68
N ARG A 44 -14.92 -7.68 5.91
CA ARG A 44 -15.38 -7.51 4.54
C ARG A 44 -14.28 -7.94 3.56
N PRO A 45 -14.62 -8.26 2.31
CA PRO A 45 -13.62 -8.70 1.33
C PRO A 45 -12.50 -7.66 1.13
N LEU A 46 -11.28 -8.16 0.97
CA LEU A 46 -10.09 -7.39 0.62
C LEU A 46 -9.63 -7.79 -0.78
N ALA A 47 -9.52 -6.84 -1.68
CA ALA A 47 -8.90 -7.03 -2.98
C ALA A 47 -7.53 -6.34 -3.02
N LEU A 48 -6.50 -7.09 -3.41
CA LEU A 48 -5.13 -6.61 -3.56
C LEU A 48 -4.77 -6.61 -5.03
N ILE A 49 -4.48 -5.44 -5.58
CA ILE A 49 -4.15 -5.25 -6.99
C ILE A 49 -2.74 -4.69 -7.07
N ASP A 50 -1.80 -5.48 -7.56
CA ASP A 50 -0.43 -5.05 -7.80
C ASP A 50 -0.33 -4.41 -9.20
N CYS A 51 -0.33 -3.08 -9.24
CA CYS A 51 -0.29 -2.32 -10.48
C CYS A 51 1.01 -2.51 -11.26
N GLY A 52 2.09 -2.88 -10.58
CA GLY A 52 3.38 -3.16 -11.21
C GLY A 52 3.49 -4.55 -11.85
N LYS A 53 2.61 -5.47 -11.46
CA LYS A 53 2.64 -6.87 -11.92
C LYS A 53 1.43 -7.28 -12.73
N ILE A 54 0.35 -6.53 -12.67
CA ILE A 54 -0.88 -6.87 -13.39
C ILE A 54 -0.65 -6.83 -14.90
N ASN A 55 -0.94 -7.93 -15.58
CA ASN A 55 -0.86 -8.00 -17.03
C ASN A 55 -2.12 -7.43 -17.69
N THR A 56 -2.10 -7.25 -19.01
CA THR A 56 -3.21 -6.68 -19.79
C THR A 56 -4.52 -7.47 -19.60
N LYS A 57 -4.44 -8.81 -19.56
CA LYS A 57 -5.63 -9.65 -19.36
C LYS A 57 -6.26 -9.45 -17.98
N GLY A 58 -5.41 -9.41 -16.94
CA GLY A 58 -5.87 -9.16 -15.57
C GLY A 58 -6.43 -7.75 -15.40
N TRP A 59 -5.82 -6.76 -16.03
CA TRP A 59 -6.32 -5.39 -16.03
C TRP A 59 -7.68 -5.28 -16.72
N ASN A 60 -7.83 -5.85 -17.92
CA ASN A 60 -9.10 -5.85 -18.63
C ASN A 60 -10.21 -6.57 -17.83
N TYR A 61 -9.88 -7.69 -17.19
CA TYR A 61 -10.81 -8.34 -16.27
C TYR A 61 -11.23 -7.40 -15.14
N LEU A 62 -10.26 -6.71 -14.52
CA LEU A 62 -10.51 -5.80 -13.41
C LEU A 62 -11.50 -4.71 -13.78
N VAL A 63 -11.32 -4.04 -14.92
CA VAL A 63 -12.12 -2.85 -15.29
C VAL A 63 -13.41 -3.19 -16.03
N SER A 64 -13.52 -4.36 -16.67
CA SER A 64 -14.65 -4.69 -17.56
C SER A 64 -15.54 -5.83 -17.09
N ASN A 65 -15.08 -6.66 -16.13
CA ASN A 65 -15.85 -7.83 -15.72
C ASN A 65 -16.69 -7.55 -14.48
N LEU A 66 -18.01 -7.86 -14.56
CA LEU A 66 -18.95 -7.64 -13.45
C LEU A 66 -18.62 -8.43 -12.18
N ASN A 67 -17.84 -9.51 -12.28
CA ASN A 67 -17.37 -10.29 -11.14
C ASN A 67 -16.04 -9.78 -10.57
N SER A 68 -15.51 -8.67 -11.11
CA SER A 68 -14.27 -8.10 -10.58
C SER A 68 -14.49 -7.40 -9.25
N PRO A 69 -13.42 -7.22 -8.45
CA PRO A 69 -13.52 -6.51 -7.18
C PRO A 69 -14.08 -5.08 -7.28
N LEU A 70 -13.97 -4.43 -8.46
CA LEU A 70 -14.50 -3.08 -8.65
C LEU A 70 -16.04 -3.04 -8.62
N TYR A 71 -16.69 -4.15 -8.92
CA TYR A 71 -18.16 -4.25 -8.91
C TYR A 71 -18.71 -4.77 -7.58
N ALA A 72 -17.84 -5.27 -6.69
CA ALA A 72 -18.25 -5.71 -5.36
C ALA A 72 -18.68 -4.55 -4.45
N LEU A 73 -19.53 -4.85 -3.46
CA LEU A 73 -20.01 -3.86 -2.50
C LEU A 73 -19.26 -3.98 -1.18
N GLN A 74 -19.00 -2.85 -0.54
CA GLN A 74 -18.46 -2.76 0.82
C GLN A 74 -17.10 -3.45 1.05
N ASN A 75 -16.34 -3.71 0.00
CA ASN A 75 -14.99 -4.23 0.10
C ASN A 75 -13.97 -3.12 0.35
N THR A 76 -12.74 -3.54 0.66
CA THR A 76 -11.57 -2.68 0.62
C THR A 76 -10.73 -3.08 -0.59
N ILE A 77 -10.34 -2.11 -1.40
CA ILE A 77 -9.50 -2.32 -2.57
C ILE A 77 -8.17 -1.62 -2.34
N VAL A 78 -7.08 -2.36 -2.44
CA VAL A 78 -5.72 -1.83 -2.33
C VAL A 78 -5.06 -1.88 -3.70
N PHE A 79 -4.70 -0.73 -4.23
CA PHE A 79 -3.89 -0.59 -5.44
C PHE A 79 -2.43 -0.37 -5.03
N TYR A 80 -1.61 -1.41 -5.12
CA TYR A 80 -0.16 -1.30 -4.88
C TYR A 80 0.53 -0.67 -6.07
N ARG A 81 1.45 0.24 -5.80
CA ARG A 81 2.25 0.86 -6.82
C ARG A 81 1.42 1.53 -7.91
N ALA A 82 0.47 2.36 -7.50
CA ALA A 82 -0.36 3.12 -8.43
C ALA A 82 0.47 4.04 -9.36
N ASP A 83 1.69 4.40 -8.93
CA ASP A 83 2.69 5.12 -9.71
C ASP A 83 3.15 4.36 -10.97
N THR A 84 3.01 3.04 -11.03
CA THR A 84 3.42 2.21 -12.17
C THR A 84 2.35 2.04 -13.25
N LEU A 85 1.14 2.54 -13.03
CA LEU A 85 0.08 2.47 -14.02
C LEU A 85 0.43 3.26 -15.28
N LYS A 86 0.19 2.65 -16.44
CA LYS A 86 0.32 3.33 -17.74
C LYS A 86 -0.77 4.38 -17.89
N SER A 87 -0.54 5.39 -18.73
CA SER A 87 -1.51 6.48 -18.92
C SER A 87 -2.91 6.00 -19.32
N THR A 88 -3.00 4.95 -20.16
CA THR A 88 -4.29 4.33 -20.52
C THR A 88 -4.97 3.68 -19.32
N GLN A 89 -4.22 2.94 -18.50
CA GLN A 89 -4.74 2.31 -17.29
C GLN A 89 -5.19 3.34 -16.25
N GLN A 90 -4.47 4.45 -16.14
CA GLN A 90 -4.87 5.56 -15.26
C GLN A 90 -6.21 6.16 -15.69
N GLN A 91 -6.40 6.41 -17.00
CA GLN A 91 -7.66 6.92 -17.53
C GLN A 91 -8.82 5.94 -17.30
N GLU A 92 -8.60 4.65 -17.56
CA GLU A 92 -9.59 3.59 -17.33
C GLU A 92 -9.96 3.46 -15.85
N LEU A 93 -8.95 3.55 -14.94
CA LEU A 93 -9.21 3.56 -13.51
C LEU A 93 -10.00 4.79 -13.07
N GLN A 94 -9.64 5.97 -13.59
CA GLN A 94 -10.36 7.21 -13.31
C GLN A 94 -11.81 7.15 -13.79
N SER A 95 -12.06 6.58 -14.97
CA SER A 95 -13.42 6.34 -15.47
C SER A 95 -14.17 5.38 -14.56
N ALA A 96 -13.56 4.25 -14.18
CA ALA A 96 -14.17 3.29 -13.28
C ALA A 96 -14.48 3.88 -11.89
N LEU A 97 -13.61 4.73 -11.35
CA LEU A 97 -13.84 5.42 -10.07
C LEU A 97 -15.10 6.28 -10.13
N SER A 98 -15.32 6.98 -11.25
CA SER A 98 -16.48 7.86 -11.46
C SER A 98 -17.73 7.07 -11.81
N ASP A 99 -17.66 6.22 -12.84
CA ASP A 99 -18.82 5.52 -13.43
C ASP A 99 -19.42 4.51 -12.45
N LEU A 100 -18.58 3.83 -11.67
CA LEU A 100 -19.03 2.84 -10.69
C LEU A 100 -19.25 3.45 -9.30
N GLN A 101 -19.01 4.74 -9.11
CA GLN A 101 -19.09 5.41 -7.82
C GLN A 101 -18.30 4.66 -6.72
N LEU A 102 -17.08 4.21 -7.06
CA LEU A 102 -16.29 3.32 -6.20
C LEU A 102 -16.01 3.95 -4.83
N CYS A 103 -15.74 5.25 -4.79
CA CYS A 103 -15.47 5.94 -3.53
C CYS A 103 -16.67 5.93 -2.56
N ALA A 104 -17.90 5.84 -3.06
CA ALA A 104 -19.08 5.72 -2.21
C ALA A 104 -19.32 4.28 -1.72
N ARG A 105 -18.91 3.29 -2.51
CA ARG A 105 -19.21 1.87 -2.27
C ARG A 105 -18.11 1.11 -1.54
N CYS A 106 -16.86 1.47 -1.81
CA CYS A 106 -15.68 0.75 -1.35
C CYS A 106 -14.75 1.68 -0.56
N ARG A 107 -13.90 1.11 0.28
CA ARG A 107 -12.74 1.83 0.78
C ARG A 107 -11.57 1.57 -0.16
N ILE A 108 -10.90 2.64 -0.60
CA ILE A 108 -9.79 2.53 -1.53
C ILE A 108 -8.51 2.97 -0.82
N VAL A 109 -7.47 2.18 -0.98
CA VAL A 109 -6.13 2.47 -0.47
C VAL A 109 -5.17 2.36 -1.65
N PHE A 110 -4.48 3.44 -1.94
CA PHE A 110 -3.40 3.46 -2.92
C PHE A 110 -2.06 3.44 -2.21
N THR A 111 -1.07 2.78 -2.79
CA THR A 111 0.34 3.00 -2.44
C THR A 111 1.07 3.59 -3.64
N CYS A 112 1.98 4.50 -3.36
CA CYS A 112 2.77 5.19 -4.36
C CYS A 112 4.21 5.28 -3.88
N GLU A 113 5.17 4.93 -4.73
CA GLU A 113 6.57 5.24 -4.48
C GLU A 113 6.85 6.69 -4.84
N THR A 114 7.46 7.41 -3.91
CA THR A 114 7.92 8.79 -4.10
C THR A 114 9.37 8.78 -4.56
N ALA A 115 9.78 9.87 -5.19
CA ALA A 115 11.21 10.14 -5.39
C ALA A 115 11.90 10.40 -4.04
N GLN A 116 13.23 10.46 -4.03
CA GLN A 116 14.02 10.71 -2.81
C GLN A 116 13.72 12.04 -2.15
N ASP A 117 13.24 13.01 -2.91
CA ASP A 117 12.78 14.32 -2.42
C ASP A 117 11.37 14.27 -1.79
N GLY A 118 10.74 13.08 -1.78
CA GLY A 118 9.39 12.88 -1.27
C GLY A 118 8.29 13.38 -2.21
N SER A 119 8.61 13.78 -3.45
CA SER A 119 7.62 14.22 -4.42
C SER A 119 6.68 13.10 -4.84
N CYS A 120 5.41 13.44 -5.00
CA CYS A 120 4.39 12.51 -5.48
C CYS A 120 4.25 12.63 -7.01
N PRO A 121 4.29 11.52 -7.76
CA PRO A 121 4.04 11.55 -9.19
C PRO A 121 2.68 12.20 -9.53
N PRO A 122 2.58 13.00 -10.62
CA PRO A 122 1.35 13.70 -10.98
C PRO A 122 0.14 12.78 -11.11
N ALA A 123 0.32 11.59 -11.65
CA ALA A 123 -0.74 10.60 -11.78
C ALA A 123 -1.35 10.16 -10.44
N CYS A 124 -0.51 10.04 -9.40
CA CYS A 124 -0.99 9.73 -8.06
C CYS A 124 -1.66 10.93 -7.41
N GLN A 125 -1.24 12.14 -7.75
CA GLN A 125 -1.88 13.37 -7.28
C GLN A 125 -3.31 13.50 -7.80
N ASP A 126 -3.57 13.17 -9.07
CA ASP A 126 -4.92 13.12 -9.64
C ASP A 126 -5.82 12.12 -8.89
N LEU A 127 -5.29 10.96 -8.50
CA LEU A 127 -6.04 9.96 -7.72
C LEU A 127 -6.36 10.46 -6.31
N ILE A 128 -5.44 11.19 -5.67
CA ILE A 128 -5.67 11.80 -4.36
C ILE A 128 -6.85 12.76 -4.42
N GLU A 129 -6.87 13.64 -5.42
CA GLU A 129 -7.92 14.65 -5.59
C GLU A 129 -9.28 14.00 -5.89
N ARG A 130 -9.31 13.08 -6.87
CA ARG A 130 -10.56 12.41 -7.29
C ARG A 130 -11.23 11.60 -6.19
N CYS A 131 -10.43 10.90 -5.38
CA CYS A 131 -10.94 10.08 -4.30
C CYS A 131 -10.98 10.80 -2.96
N SER A 132 -10.57 12.07 -2.89
CA SER A 132 -10.42 12.81 -1.63
C SER A 132 -9.62 12.02 -0.59
N CYS A 133 -8.47 11.47 -1.03
CA CYS A 133 -7.66 10.62 -0.18
C CYS A 133 -7.01 11.39 0.96
N ALA A 134 -7.04 10.83 2.16
CA ALA A 134 -6.12 11.22 3.21
C ALA A 134 -4.71 10.70 2.86
N ILE A 135 -3.71 11.56 3.00
CA ILE A 135 -2.33 11.22 2.69
C ILE A 135 -1.65 10.76 3.98
N VAL A 136 -1.03 9.59 3.93
CA VAL A 136 -0.17 9.06 5.00
C VAL A 136 1.23 8.89 4.44
N ARG A 137 2.18 9.62 5.00
CA ARG A 137 3.60 9.51 4.63
C ARG A 137 4.30 8.51 5.52
N ILE A 138 4.94 7.54 4.90
CA ILE A 138 5.73 6.54 5.61
C ILE A 138 7.17 7.02 5.61
N PRO A 139 7.75 7.30 6.79
CA PRO A 139 9.12 7.78 6.88
C PRO A 139 10.09 6.71 6.35
N PRO A 140 11.15 7.10 5.63
CA PRO A 140 12.17 6.19 5.16
C PRO A 140 12.91 5.53 6.35
N LEU A 141 13.49 4.36 6.10
CA LEU A 141 14.15 3.57 7.16
C LEU A 141 15.34 4.32 7.81
N ARG A 142 16.04 5.17 7.05
CA ARG A 142 17.12 6.01 7.59
C ARG A 142 16.65 6.99 8.67
N GLU A 143 15.39 7.40 8.65
CA GLU A 143 14.77 8.23 9.70
C GLU A 143 14.23 7.42 10.87
N CYS A 144 14.10 6.11 10.70
CA CYS A 144 13.50 5.19 11.65
C CYS A 144 14.43 4.01 11.94
N ARG A 145 15.72 4.23 12.16
CA ARG A 145 16.75 3.19 12.36
C ARG A 145 16.36 2.13 13.39
N GLN A 146 15.66 2.53 14.43
CA GLN A 146 15.14 1.62 15.47
C GLN A 146 14.19 0.53 14.93
N ARG A 147 13.54 0.78 13.79
CA ARG A 147 12.62 -0.17 13.16
C ARG A 147 13.33 -1.21 12.30
N ILE A 148 14.59 -0.98 11.94
CA ILE A 148 15.34 -1.89 11.06
C ILE A 148 15.41 -3.29 11.66
N ALA A 149 15.67 -3.43 12.95
CA ALA A 149 15.67 -4.73 13.62
C ALA A 149 14.32 -5.47 13.50
N GLN A 150 13.21 -4.75 13.63
CA GLN A 150 11.87 -5.33 13.48
C GLN A 150 11.61 -5.81 12.04
N PHE A 151 12.04 -5.04 11.04
CA PHE A 151 11.94 -5.44 9.64
C PHE A 151 12.80 -6.64 9.32
N VAL A 152 14.04 -6.68 9.83
CA VAL A 152 14.93 -7.84 9.65
C VAL A 152 14.29 -9.10 10.21
N ASN A 153 13.78 -9.07 11.44
CA ASN A 153 13.12 -10.21 12.05
C ASN A 153 11.87 -10.66 11.27
N LEU A 154 11.10 -9.71 10.74
CA LEU A 154 9.95 -10.00 9.89
C LEU A 154 10.37 -10.70 8.59
N TYR A 155 11.43 -10.21 7.94
CA TYR A 155 11.96 -10.82 6.72
C TYR A 155 12.53 -12.21 6.95
N LEU A 156 13.29 -12.41 8.01
CA LEU A 156 13.84 -13.73 8.37
C LEU A 156 12.71 -14.73 8.66
N SER A 157 11.68 -14.31 9.39
CA SER A 157 10.49 -15.15 9.64
C SER A 157 9.79 -15.54 8.34
N ARG A 158 9.63 -14.62 7.40
CA ARG A 158 9.05 -14.90 6.08
C ARG A 158 9.94 -15.82 5.24
N LEU A 159 11.23 -15.60 5.26
CA LEU A 159 12.19 -16.45 4.55
C LEU A 159 12.11 -17.89 5.05
N LYS A 160 12.08 -18.07 6.36
CA LYS A 160 11.91 -19.38 7.00
C LYS A 160 10.62 -20.08 6.54
N LEU A 161 9.51 -19.37 6.55
CA LEU A 161 8.21 -19.92 6.12
C LEU A 161 8.17 -20.28 4.63
N ASN A 162 8.81 -19.49 3.78
CA ASN A 162 8.73 -19.66 2.33
C ASN A 162 9.76 -20.63 1.77
N THR A 163 10.92 -20.74 2.39
CA THR A 163 12.07 -21.51 1.85
C THR A 163 12.49 -22.67 2.75
N GLY A 164 11.93 -22.79 3.97
CA GLY A 164 12.39 -23.75 4.96
C GLY A 164 13.82 -23.47 5.47
N SER A 165 14.33 -22.25 5.28
CA SER A 165 15.66 -21.84 5.73
C SER A 165 15.78 -21.93 7.25
N ASP A 166 16.92 -22.43 7.74
CA ASP A 166 17.22 -22.47 9.17
C ASP A 166 17.76 -21.13 9.71
N VAL A 167 17.91 -20.11 8.86
CA VAL A 167 18.35 -18.78 9.27
C VAL A 167 17.25 -18.12 10.10
N CYS A 168 17.49 -17.96 11.40
CA CYS A 168 16.52 -17.44 12.35
C CYS A 168 16.87 -16.06 12.91
N GLU A 169 18.14 -15.70 12.89
CA GLU A 169 18.66 -14.50 13.56
C GLU A 169 19.72 -13.80 12.70
N ILE A 170 19.91 -12.53 12.94
CA ILE A 170 20.98 -11.71 12.37
C ILE A 170 22.03 -11.46 13.48
N GLU A 171 23.31 -11.53 13.12
CA GLU A 171 24.38 -11.16 14.02
C GLU A 171 24.31 -9.68 14.40
N PRO A 172 24.62 -9.31 15.65
CA PRO A 172 24.55 -7.90 16.11
C PRO A 172 25.39 -6.94 15.27
N GLU A 173 26.54 -7.37 14.80
CA GLU A 173 27.45 -6.58 13.96
C GLU A 173 26.83 -6.32 12.58
N ALA A 174 26.20 -7.32 11.97
CA ALA A 174 25.50 -7.16 10.71
C ALA A 174 24.26 -6.24 10.85
N LEU A 175 23.55 -6.33 11.97
CA LEU A 175 22.44 -5.42 12.27
C LEU A 175 22.92 -3.98 12.43
N ALA A 176 24.04 -3.77 13.11
CA ALA A 176 24.66 -2.45 13.27
C ALA A 176 25.02 -1.84 11.90
N CYS A 177 25.65 -2.62 11.02
CA CYS A 177 25.94 -2.18 9.65
C CYS A 177 24.68 -1.76 8.88
N LEU A 178 23.58 -2.51 9.00
CA LEU A 178 22.31 -2.15 8.37
C LEU A 178 21.71 -0.86 8.95
N GLN A 179 21.88 -0.61 10.24
CA GLN A 179 21.40 0.60 10.90
C GLN A 179 22.22 1.85 10.56
N GLU A 180 23.50 1.68 10.21
CA GLU A 180 24.38 2.77 9.78
C GLU A 180 24.28 3.08 8.30
N PHE A 181 23.70 2.17 7.51
CA PHE A 181 23.52 2.35 6.07
C PHE A 181 22.55 3.50 5.78
N SER A 182 22.98 4.43 4.92
CA SER A 182 22.27 5.67 4.57
C SER A 182 21.67 5.61 3.19
#